data_f75bd862e3909ebf28f76afc67feb840
#
_entry.id   f75bd862e3909ebf28f76afc67feb840
#
_cell.length_a   1.000
_cell.length_b   1.000
_cell.length_c   1.000
_cell.angle_alpha   90.00
_cell.angle_beta   90.00
_cell.angle_gamma   90.00
#
_symmetry.space_group_name_H-M   'P 1'
#
loop_
_entity.id
_entity.type
_entity.pdbx_description
1 polymer ?
#
loop_
_entity_poly.entity_id
_entity_poly.type
_entity_poly.pdbx_seq_one_letter_code
_entity_poly.pdbx_strand_id
1 'polypeptide(L)'
;RQEVSLRKLADGWEVLLNCLGKKSLFYLHTNAQVTQEGNALLLTLNEGENQISISYDAPAKTTAKESLKQTKEWWHAKWQDSGCIMVPDDKAQKTWVRSMAMFLSSYDDTKKGLSPPMGYSGNWWPFYYPQDVSYVHPVLLATGNLDIAKSWIEFWSERVDGLRKYTKRLYGVDGILAPWVFPYGDFEGYHDPTPPNKFYYEIHNSGYFARMACEAAIFVNDEAWTRKYVLPLLSGAAEFYGNICTKGEDGHWHLFVTPSMGQDERGGENQRDYL
;
A
#
# COMPACT_ATOMS: atom_id res chain seq x y z
N ARG A 1 -15.34 13.24 -4.09
CA ARG A 1 -15.35 14.57 -3.46
C ARG A 1 -14.89 14.38 -2.02
N GLN A 2 -13.97 15.18 -1.56
CA GLN A 2 -13.51 15.17 -0.18
C GLN A 2 -14.32 16.18 0.63
N GLU A 3 -14.86 15.74 1.77
CA GLU A 3 -15.61 16.60 2.69
C GLU A 3 -14.88 16.61 4.04
N VAL A 4 -14.79 17.80 4.65
CA VAL A 4 -14.17 18.01 5.95
C VAL A 4 -15.21 18.55 6.90
N SER A 5 -15.33 17.95 8.09
CA SER A 5 -16.16 18.45 9.18
C SER A 5 -15.31 18.69 10.41
N LEU A 6 -15.48 19.83 11.06
CA LEU A 6 -14.76 20.24 12.25
C LEU A 6 -15.73 20.36 13.41
N ARG A 7 -15.39 19.77 14.56
CA ARG A 7 -16.18 19.84 15.79
C ARG A 7 -15.29 20.21 16.97
N LYS A 8 -15.61 21.31 17.65
CA LYS A 8 -14.92 21.69 18.88
C LYS A 8 -15.31 20.76 20.01
N LEU A 9 -14.32 20.28 20.76
CA LEU A 9 -14.46 19.49 21.98
C LEU A 9 -14.09 20.33 23.20
N ALA A 10 -14.27 19.78 24.40
CA ALA A 10 -13.90 20.46 25.63
C ALA A 10 -12.38 20.75 25.72
N ASP A 11 -11.58 19.83 25.20
CA ASP A 11 -10.11 19.81 25.30
C ASP A 11 -9.40 19.74 23.94
N GLY A 12 -10.09 20.13 22.86
CA GLY A 12 -9.48 20.08 21.54
C GLY A 12 -10.49 20.17 20.40
N TRP A 13 -10.14 19.51 19.30
CA TRP A 13 -10.96 19.48 18.09
C TRP A 13 -11.01 18.08 17.49
N GLU A 14 -12.17 17.74 17.00
CA GLU A 14 -12.41 16.56 16.16
C GLU A 14 -12.46 17.01 14.69
N VAL A 15 -11.71 16.31 13.85
CA VAL A 15 -11.65 16.53 12.41
C VAL A 15 -12.09 15.24 11.71
N LEU A 16 -13.22 15.28 11.06
CA LEU A 16 -13.72 14.17 10.26
C LEU A 16 -13.46 14.45 8.78
N LEU A 17 -12.71 13.58 8.15
CA LEU A 17 -12.54 13.55 6.71
C LEU A 17 -13.44 12.47 6.11
N ASN A 18 -14.23 12.83 5.12
CA ASN A 18 -15.00 11.89 4.32
C ASN A 18 -14.51 11.96 2.88
N CYS A 19 -13.93 10.87 2.40
CA CYS A 19 -13.44 10.74 1.03
C CYS A 19 -14.04 9.50 0.40
N LEU A 20 -14.85 9.67 -0.63
CA LEU A 20 -15.52 8.57 -1.35
C LEU A 20 -16.29 7.61 -0.42
N GLY A 21 -16.92 8.15 0.62
CA GLY A 21 -17.66 7.36 1.60
C GLY A 21 -16.82 6.71 2.71
N LYS A 22 -15.50 6.79 2.62
CA LYS A 22 -14.60 6.35 3.71
C LYS A 22 -14.35 7.52 4.66
N LYS A 23 -14.45 7.24 5.94
CA LYS A 23 -14.31 8.24 7.00
C LYS A 23 -13.00 8.02 7.75
N SER A 24 -12.25 9.10 7.94
CA SER A 24 -11.07 9.14 8.79
C SER A 24 -11.28 10.18 9.87
N LEU A 25 -11.01 9.81 11.11
CA LEU A 25 -11.27 10.65 12.27
C LEU A 25 -9.95 11.01 12.93
N PHE A 26 -9.75 12.31 13.16
CA PHE A 26 -8.57 12.86 13.83
C PHE A 26 -9.01 13.70 15.01
N TYR A 27 -8.14 13.76 16.02
CA TYR A 27 -8.33 14.62 17.20
C TYR A 27 -7.09 15.51 17.37
N LEU A 28 -7.30 16.80 17.43
CA LEU A 28 -6.26 17.79 17.69
C LEU A 28 -6.35 18.27 19.13
N HIS A 29 -5.27 18.08 19.89
CA HIS A 29 -5.09 18.66 21.22
C HIS A 29 -3.91 19.62 21.19
N THR A 30 -4.08 20.81 21.77
CA THR A 30 -3.02 21.82 21.80
C THR A 30 -3.27 22.84 22.91
N ASN A 31 -2.19 23.41 23.44
CA ASN A 31 -2.24 24.55 24.33
C ASN A 31 -2.23 25.90 23.58
N ALA A 32 -2.11 25.86 22.24
CA ALA A 32 -2.22 27.04 21.40
C ALA A 32 -3.69 27.50 21.27
N GLN A 33 -3.89 28.79 20.98
CA GLN A 33 -5.22 29.27 20.62
C GLN A 33 -5.60 28.75 19.23
N VAL A 34 -6.80 28.16 19.12
CA VAL A 34 -7.30 27.59 17.85
C VAL A 34 -8.50 28.40 17.37
N THR A 35 -8.43 28.86 16.12
CA THR A 35 -9.52 29.54 15.42
C THR A 35 -9.93 28.73 14.20
N GLN A 36 -11.23 28.55 13.99
CA GLN A 36 -11.74 27.90 12.80
C GLN A 36 -11.98 28.94 11.70
N GLU A 37 -11.43 28.70 10.52
CA GLU A 37 -11.70 29.45 9.30
C GLU A 37 -12.13 28.50 8.17
N GLY A 38 -13.43 28.46 7.90
CA GLY A 38 -13.99 27.50 6.95
C GLY A 38 -13.68 26.05 7.34
N ASN A 39 -12.92 25.33 6.52
CA ASN A 39 -12.48 23.95 6.73
C ASN A 39 -11.05 23.86 7.28
N ALA A 40 -10.49 24.95 7.78
CA ALA A 40 -9.16 25.00 8.37
C ALA A 40 -9.22 25.33 9.87
N LEU A 41 -8.26 24.79 10.63
CA LEU A 41 -7.96 25.19 11.99
C LEU A 41 -6.64 25.96 11.98
N LEU A 42 -6.69 27.20 12.39
CA LEU A 42 -5.53 28.08 12.55
C LEU A 42 -5.05 28.03 14.00
N LEU A 43 -3.77 27.76 14.19
CA LEU A 43 -3.16 27.74 15.52
C LEU A 43 -2.31 29.01 15.69
N THR A 44 -2.68 29.83 16.67
CA THR A 44 -1.86 30.93 17.13
C THR A 44 -0.97 30.42 18.26
N LEU A 45 0.33 30.35 17.98
CA LEU A 45 1.31 29.83 18.95
C LEU A 45 1.54 30.83 20.07
N ASN A 46 1.70 30.33 21.30
CA ASN A 46 2.09 31.12 22.45
C ASN A 46 3.58 31.44 22.42
N GLU A 47 4.00 32.47 23.14
CA GLU A 47 5.42 32.64 23.47
C GLU A 47 5.87 31.47 24.35
N GLY A 48 6.97 30.81 23.97
CA GLY A 48 7.53 29.67 24.71
C GLY A 48 7.10 28.30 24.15
N GLU A 49 6.80 27.36 25.02
CA GLU A 49 6.52 25.97 24.63
C GLU A 49 5.10 25.81 24.11
N ASN A 50 4.98 25.28 22.89
CA ASN A 50 3.71 24.91 22.28
C ASN A 50 3.64 23.40 22.12
N GLN A 51 2.53 22.81 22.56
CA GLN A 51 2.26 21.40 22.46
C GLN A 51 1.13 21.18 21.45
N ILE A 52 1.39 20.37 20.43
CA ILE A 52 0.42 19.98 19.41
C ILE A 52 0.44 18.45 19.33
N SER A 53 -0.71 17.84 19.56
CA SER A 53 -0.89 16.40 19.46
C SER A 53 -2.04 16.09 18.50
N ILE A 54 -1.80 15.18 17.58
CA ILE A 54 -2.83 14.66 16.67
C ILE A 54 -2.93 13.17 16.89
N SER A 55 -4.13 12.68 17.21
CA SER A 55 -4.41 11.27 17.32
C SER A 55 -5.47 10.85 16.31
N TYR A 56 -5.48 9.55 15.97
CA TYR A 56 -6.39 8.95 15.00
C TYR A 56 -7.39 8.05 15.72
N ASP A 57 -8.60 7.98 15.20
CA ASP A 57 -9.70 7.11 15.60
C ASP A 57 -10.24 7.35 17.05
N ALA A 58 -9.43 7.87 17.94
CA ALA A 58 -9.83 8.22 19.31
C ALA A 58 -9.03 9.42 19.84
N PRO A 59 -9.61 10.22 20.76
CA PRO A 59 -8.87 11.27 21.46
C PRO A 59 -7.63 10.72 22.15
N ALA A 60 -6.52 11.46 22.10
CA ALA A 60 -5.32 11.09 22.82
C ALA A 60 -5.61 11.00 24.32
N LYS A 61 -5.30 9.85 24.91
CA LYS A 61 -5.43 9.63 26.36
C LYS A 61 -4.19 10.09 27.13
N THR A 62 -3.19 10.59 26.43
CA THR A 62 -1.88 10.94 26.96
C THR A 62 -1.54 12.39 26.63
N THR A 63 -0.69 13.00 27.44
CA THR A 63 -0.15 14.33 27.17
C THR A 63 0.77 14.29 25.94
N ALA A 64 1.01 15.44 25.30
CA ALA A 64 1.95 15.54 24.19
C ALA A 64 3.37 15.07 24.58
N LYS A 65 3.78 15.32 25.83
CA LYS A 65 5.07 14.86 26.38
C LYS A 65 5.14 13.32 26.46
N GLU A 66 4.07 12.69 26.93
CA GLU A 66 4.00 11.23 27.00
C GLU A 66 3.91 10.60 25.61
N SER A 67 3.13 11.19 24.71
CA SER A 67 3.07 10.75 23.30
C SER A 67 4.44 10.84 22.63
N LEU A 68 5.21 11.91 22.88
CA LEU A 68 6.57 12.04 22.36
C LEU A 68 7.49 10.96 22.90
N LYS A 69 7.37 10.63 24.20
CA LYS A 69 8.14 9.54 24.82
C LYS A 69 7.82 8.20 24.16
N GLN A 70 6.52 7.86 24.03
CA GLN A 70 6.05 6.63 23.39
C GLN A 70 6.52 6.54 21.92
N THR A 71 6.46 7.65 21.18
CA THR A 71 6.96 7.71 19.79
C THR A 71 8.47 7.44 19.72
N LYS A 72 9.25 8.00 20.63
CA LYS A 72 10.71 7.73 20.69
C LYS A 72 11.00 6.28 21.03
N GLU A 73 10.28 5.69 21.98
CA GLU A 73 10.43 4.28 22.37
C GLU A 73 10.07 3.35 21.21
N TRP A 74 8.98 3.65 20.49
CA TRP A 74 8.56 2.90 19.31
C TRP A 74 9.62 2.95 18.19
N TRP A 75 10.13 4.15 17.86
CA TRP A 75 11.17 4.30 16.86
C TRP A 75 12.47 3.61 17.28
N HIS A 76 12.82 3.68 18.55
CA HIS A 76 14.01 2.99 19.06
C HIS A 76 13.89 1.49 18.89
N ALA A 77 12.78 0.89 19.29
CA ALA A 77 12.52 -0.53 19.08
C ALA A 77 12.54 -0.88 17.57
N LYS A 78 11.85 -0.10 16.73
CA LYS A 78 11.81 -0.33 15.29
C LYS A 78 13.18 -0.30 14.63
N TRP A 79 14.05 0.64 15.05
CA TRP A 79 15.44 0.70 14.56
C TRP A 79 16.33 -0.43 15.07
N GLN A 80 16.04 -0.99 16.24
CA GLN A 80 16.76 -2.17 16.74
C GLN A 80 16.42 -3.43 15.97
N ASP A 81 15.16 -3.56 15.54
CA ASP A 81 14.66 -4.73 14.82
C ASP A 81 14.89 -4.63 13.31
N SER A 82 15.15 -3.44 12.79
CA SER A 82 15.38 -3.22 11.36
C SER A 82 16.85 -3.35 10.98
N GLY A 83 17.13 -3.87 9.80
CA GLY A 83 18.46 -3.85 9.22
C GLY A 83 19.00 -2.42 9.10
N CYS A 84 20.25 -2.25 9.50
CA CYS A 84 20.92 -0.95 9.56
C CYS A 84 22.18 -0.95 8.70
N ILE A 85 22.39 0.13 7.96
CA ILE A 85 23.63 0.38 7.23
C ILE A 85 24.38 1.51 7.93
N MET A 86 25.64 1.25 8.28
CA MET A 86 26.56 2.23 8.82
C MET A 86 27.62 2.56 7.77
N VAL A 87 27.66 3.81 7.33
CA VAL A 87 28.63 4.28 6.33
C VAL A 87 29.42 5.47 6.86
N PRO A 88 30.69 5.65 6.48
CA PRO A 88 31.54 6.72 7.00
C PRO A 88 31.17 8.11 6.46
N ASP A 89 30.44 8.18 5.35
CA ASP A 89 29.97 9.45 4.78
C ASP A 89 28.71 9.93 5.50
N ASP A 90 28.81 11.04 6.18
CA ASP A 90 27.70 11.63 6.97
C ASP A 90 26.45 11.95 6.13
N LYS A 91 26.63 12.38 4.88
CA LYS A 91 25.51 12.71 4.02
C LYS A 91 24.77 11.46 3.57
N ALA A 92 25.48 10.42 3.19
CA ALA A 92 24.91 9.13 2.84
C ALA A 92 24.19 8.52 4.05
N GLN A 93 24.81 8.55 5.25
CA GLN A 93 24.20 8.05 6.48
C GLN A 93 22.90 8.78 6.82
N LYS A 94 22.88 10.10 6.75
CA LYS A 94 21.66 10.91 6.99
C LYS A 94 20.58 10.63 5.95
N THR A 95 20.98 10.44 4.70
CA THR A 95 20.04 10.10 3.62
C THR A 95 19.40 8.74 3.89
N TRP A 96 20.20 7.72 4.23
CA TRP A 96 19.71 6.40 4.60
C TRP A 96 18.67 6.47 5.74
N VAL A 97 19.05 7.08 6.87
CA VAL A 97 18.18 7.16 8.05
C VAL A 97 16.87 7.87 7.73
N ARG A 98 16.92 9.00 7.03
CA ARG A 98 15.72 9.76 6.65
C ARG A 98 14.83 8.98 5.68
N SER A 99 15.41 8.34 4.68
CA SER A 99 14.66 7.56 3.70
C SER A 99 13.96 6.38 4.36
N MET A 100 14.65 5.66 5.25
CA MET A 100 14.04 4.57 6.01
C MET A 100 12.97 5.06 6.98
N ALA A 101 13.17 6.17 7.66
CA ALA A 101 12.16 6.74 8.54
C ALA A 101 10.89 7.14 7.76
N MET A 102 11.04 7.81 6.62
CA MET A 102 9.90 8.17 5.75
C MET A 102 9.21 6.93 5.19
N PHE A 103 9.99 5.94 4.77
CA PHE A 103 9.50 4.68 4.24
C PHE A 103 8.65 3.94 5.29
N LEU A 104 9.19 3.70 6.48
CA LEU A 104 8.50 3.01 7.57
C LEU A 104 7.29 3.80 8.10
N SER A 105 7.33 5.13 8.07
CA SER A 105 6.18 5.98 8.44
C SER A 105 4.99 5.85 7.48
N SER A 106 5.19 5.25 6.30
CA SER A 106 4.12 5.04 5.32
C SER A 106 3.33 3.76 5.56
N TYR A 107 3.70 2.95 6.54
CA TYR A 107 3.06 1.66 6.82
C TYR A 107 2.43 1.62 8.20
N ASP A 108 1.33 0.88 8.30
CA ASP A 108 0.72 0.50 9.58
C ASP A 108 1.07 -0.96 9.87
N ASP A 109 1.87 -1.18 10.90
CA ASP A 109 2.28 -2.51 11.35
C ASP A 109 1.22 -3.21 12.23
N THR A 110 0.17 -2.50 12.60
CA THR A 110 -0.92 -3.01 13.44
C THR A 110 -2.11 -3.52 12.64
N LYS A 111 -2.23 -3.11 11.38
CA LYS A 111 -3.35 -3.47 10.51
C LYS A 111 -2.83 -3.99 9.18
N LYS A 112 -3.44 -5.06 8.70
CA LYS A 112 -3.19 -5.56 7.35
C LYS A 112 -3.67 -4.53 6.34
N GLY A 113 -2.80 -4.15 5.43
CA GLY A 113 -3.14 -3.22 4.38
C GLY A 113 -1.92 -2.80 3.59
N LEU A 114 -2.20 -2.20 2.44
CA LEU A 114 -1.18 -1.68 1.57
C LEU A 114 -1.04 -0.18 1.77
N SER A 115 0.18 0.30 1.76
CA SER A 115 0.44 1.73 1.67
C SER A 115 0.47 2.18 0.21
N PRO A 116 -0.06 3.36 -0.12
CA PRO A 116 0.14 3.94 -1.44
C PRO A 116 1.63 4.12 -1.72
N PRO A 117 2.09 3.90 -2.95
CA PRO A 117 3.52 3.94 -3.30
C PRO A 117 4.17 5.31 -3.03
N MET A 118 3.38 6.37 -3.06
CA MET A 118 3.83 7.74 -2.81
C MET A 118 3.40 8.27 -1.44
N GLY A 119 3.00 7.39 -0.53
CA GLY A 119 2.43 7.76 0.76
C GLY A 119 1.06 8.43 0.63
N TYR A 120 0.53 8.92 1.75
CA TYR A 120 -0.82 9.49 1.80
C TYR A 120 -0.95 10.89 1.24
N SER A 121 0.14 11.54 0.89
CA SER A 121 0.15 12.92 0.37
C SER A 121 0.47 13.00 -1.13
N GLY A 122 0.70 11.88 -1.79
CA GLY A 122 1.01 11.85 -3.22
C GLY A 122 -0.21 12.07 -4.12
N ASN A 123 0.03 12.48 -5.36
CA ASN A 123 -1.02 12.69 -6.35
C ASN A 123 -1.84 11.43 -6.67
N TRP A 124 -1.25 10.26 -6.42
CA TRP A 124 -1.82 8.95 -6.70
C TRP A 124 -2.58 8.34 -5.51
N TRP A 125 -2.62 9.02 -4.39
CA TRP A 125 -3.53 8.67 -3.32
C TRP A 125 -5.00 8.87 -3.79
N PRO A 126 -5.95 7.98 -3.53
CA PRO A 126 -5.91 6.88 -2.56
C PRO A 126 -5.75 5.49 -3.20
N PHE A 127 -4.87 5.33 -4.12
CA PHE A 127 -4.70 4.09 -4.87
C PHE A 127 -3.44 3.32 -4.49
N TYR A 128 -3.54 1.98 -4.60
CA TYR A 128 -2.41 1.06 -4.51
C TYR A 128 -2.08 0.53 -5.89
N TYR A 129 -0.81 0.44 -6.20
CA TYR A 129 -0.29 -0.04 -7.46
C TYR A 129 0.59 -1.27 -7.21
N PRO A 130 0.17 -2.49 -7.61
CA PRO A 130 0.96 -3.70 -7.40
C PRO A 130 2.36 -3.62 -7.98
N GLN A 131 2.51 -3.01 -9.14
CA GLN A 131 3.81 -2.80 -9.77
C GLN A 131 4.72 -1.98 -8.87
N ASP A 132 4.29 -0.81 -8.43
CA ASP A 132 5.09 0.11 -7.59
C ASP A 132 5.44 -0.52 -6.25
N VAL A 133 4.48 -1.18 -5.63
CA VAL A 133 4.68 -1.93 -4.38
C VAL A 133 5.73 -3.01 -4.55
N SER A 134 5.82 -3.65 -5.71
CA SER A 134 6.79 -4.71 -5.99
C SER A 134 8.23 -4.22 -6.02
N TYR A 135 8.47 -2.92 -6.22
CA TYR A 135 9.81 -2.34 -6.16
C TYR A 135 10.26 -2.03 -4.73
N VAL A 136 9.33 -1.76 -3.84
CA VAL A 136 9.66 -1.41 -2.44
C VAL A 136 9.58 -2.61 -1.50
N HIS A 137 8.81 -3.62 -1.82
CA HIS A 137 8.67 -4.83 -1.00
C HIS A 137 10.00 -5.54 -0.69
N PRO A 138 10.96 -5.69 -1.63
CA PRO A 138 12.27 -6.26 -1.33
C PRO A 138 13.07 -5.50 -0.28
N VAL A 139 12.85 -4.19 -0.15
CA VAL A 139 13.52 -3.37 0.88
C VAL A 139 13.01 -3.77 2.27
N LEU A 140 11.71 -4.03 2.44
CA LEU A 140 11.15 -4.53 3.69
C LEU A 140 11.77 -5.87 4.09
N LEU A 141 11.90 -6.78 3.13
CA LEU A 141 12.52 -8.09 3.34
C LEU A 141 14.00 -7.96 3.72
N ALA A 142 14.76 -7.20 2.93
CA ALA A 142 16.19 -7.02 3.14
C ALA A 142 16.54 -6.29 4.46
N THR A 143 15.63 -5.46 4.96
CA THR A 143 15.79 -4.74 6.23
C THR A 143 15.11 -5.42 7.41
N GLY A 144 14.61 -6.65 7.25
CA GLY A 144 14.01 -7.43 8.34
C GLY A 144 12.62 -6.96 8.79
N ASN A 145 11.98 -6.04 8.07
CA ASN A 145 10.61 -5.58 8.37
C ASN A 145 9.58 -6.60 7.85
N LEU A 146 9.70 -7.84 8.32
CA LEU A 146 8.94 -8.98 7.82
C LEU A 146 7.45 -8.91 8.18
N ASP A 147 7.09 -8.28 9.27
CA ASP A 147 5.71 -8.04 9.70
C ASP A 147 4.94 -7.23 8.64
N ILE A 148 5.55 -6.14 8.16
CA ILE A 148 4.96 -5.31 7.11
C ILE A 148 4.94 -6.07 5.77
N ALA A 149 6.06 -6.71 5.40
CA ALA A 149 6.14 -7.48 4.16
C ALA A 149 5.10 -8.61 4.11
N LYS A 150 4.91 -9.34 5.22
CA LYS A 150 3.88 -10.37 5.36
C LYS A 150 2.48 -9.80 5.23
N SER A 151 2.22 -8.65 5.83
CA SER A 151 0.88 -8.05 5.84
C SER A 151 0.35 -7.80 4.42
N TRP A 152 1.21 -7.51 3.46
CA TRP A 152 0.83 -7.32 2.06
C TRP A 152 0.42 -8.63 1.40
N ILE A 153 1.19 -9.69 1.60
CA ILE A 153 0.87 -11.01 1.07
C ILE A 153 -0.42 -11.55 1.68
N GLU A 154 -0.59 -11.37 2.98
CA GLU A 154 -1.81 -11.75 3.69
C GLU A 154 -3.02 -10.96 3.18
N PHE A 155 -2.87 -9.65 2.97
CA PHE A 155 -3.93 -8.81 2.41
C PHE A 155 -4.44 -9.32 1.06
N TRP A 156 -3.54 -9.68 0.15
CA TRP A 156 -3.92 -10.20 -1.16
C TRP A 156 -4.49 -11.62 -1.08
N SER A 157 -3.90 -12.46 -0.27
CA SER A 157 -4.34 -13.84 -0.11
C SER A 157 -5.76 -13.93 0.46
N GLU A 158 -6.10 -13.06 1.39
CA GLU A 158 -7.47 -12.97 1.94
C GLU A 158 -8.51 -12.51 0.91
N ARG A 159 -8.08 -12.01 -0.25
CA ARG A 159 -8.93 -11.53 -1.34
C ARG A 159 -8.92 -12.39 -2.59
N VAL A 160 -8.35 -13.58 -2.50
CA VAL A 160 -8.22 -14.53 -3.64
C VAL A 160 -9.56 -14.79 -4.31
N ASP A 161 -10.63 -14.99 -3.55
CA ASP A 161 -11.96 -15.25 -4.12
C ASP A 161 -12.50 -14.05 -4.90
N GLY A 162 -12.27 -12.85 -4.41
CA GLY A 162 -12.63 -11.62 -5.12
C GLY A 162 -11.80 -11.45 -6.41
N LEU A 163 -10.49 -11.68 -6.35
CA LEU A 163 -9.60 -11.64 -7.49
C LEU A 163 -9.98 -12.69 -8.55
N ARG A 164 -10.37 -13.89 -8.16
CA ARG A 164 -10.88 -14.92 -9.08
C ARG A 164 -12.17 -14.48 -9.79
N LYS A 165 -13.11 -13.92 -9.04
CA LYS A 165 -14.35 -13.36 -9.63
C LYS A 165 -14.05 -12.22 -10.61
N TYR A 166 -13.14 -11.34 -10.25
CA TYR A 166 -12.66 -10.25 -11.10
C TYR A 166 -12.07 -10.80 -12.40
N THR A 167 -11.15 -11.77 -12.31
CA THR A 167 -10.53 -12.43 -13.47
C THR A 167 -11.57 -13.08 -14.39
N LYS A 168 -12.50 -13.83 -13.80
CA LYS A 168 -13.57 -14.49 -14.58
C LYS A 168 -14.47 -13.50 -15.30
N ARG A 169 -14.77 -12.37 -14.65
CA ARG A 169 -15.58 -11.32 -15.27
C ARG A 169 -14.86 -10.65 -16.43
N LEU A 170 -13.55 -10.40 -16.30
CA LEU A 170 -12.78 -9.68 -17.30
C LEU A 170 -12.35 -10.52 -18.49
N TYR A 171 -11.82 -11.69 -18.21
CA TYR A 171 -11.16 -12.55 -19.19
C TYR A 171 -11.94 -13.82 -19.52
N GLY A 172 -13.00 -14.13 -18.77
CA GLY A 172 -13.75 -15.36 -18.92
C GLY A 172 -13.02 -16.62 -18.48
N VAL A 173 -11.80 -16.49 -17.96
CA VAL A 173 -10.92 -17.61 -17.55
C VAL A 173 -10.86 -17.73 -16.03
N ASP A 174 -10.33 -18.86 -15.56
CA ASP A 174 -10.05 -19.08 -14.15
C ASP A 174 -8.62 -18.62 -13.82
N GLY A 175 -8.36 -18.37 -12.54
CA GLY A 175 -7.07 -17.87 -12.06
C GLY A 175 -7.19 -16.52 -11.36
N ILE A 176 -6.06 -15.87 -11.13
CA ILE A 176 -5.99 -14.57 -10.47
C ILE A 176 -5.30 -13.56 -11.39
N LEU A 177 -6.08 -12.56 -11.84
CA LEU A 177 -5.55 -11.32 -12.39
C LEU A 177 -5.54 -10.27 -11.30
N ALA A 178 -4.35 -9.74 -11.00
CA ALA A 178 -4.24 -8.57 -10.16
C ALA A 178 -4.57 -7.31 -10.98
N PRO A 179 -5.50 -6.45 -10.54
CA PRO A 179 -5.82 -5.23 -11.26
C PRO A 179 -4.62 -4.27 -11.27
N TRP A 180 -4.62 -3.34 -12.23
CA TRP A 180 -3.59 -2.31 -12.33
C TRP A 180 -3.49 -1.48 -11.05
N VAL A 181 -4.63 -1.13 -10.48
CA VAL A 181 -4.72 -0.28 -9.31
C VAL A 181 -5.93 -0.65 -8.45
N PHE A 182 -5.80 -0.44 -7.15
CA PHE A 182 -6.91 -0.61 -6.19
C PHE A 182 -7.20 0.70 -5.49
N PRO A 183 -8.45 1.02 -5.21
CA PRO A 183 -8.77 2.08 -4.27
C PRO A 183 -8.43 1.66 -2.84
N TYR A 184 -8.13 2.63 -2.00
CA TYR A 184 -7.82 2.41 -0.60
C TYR A 184 -8.92 1.62 0.11
N GLY A 185 -8.55 0.47 0.65
CA GLY A 185 -9.40 -0.39 1.48
C GLY A 185 -10.48 -1.17 0.74
N ASP A 186 -10.57 -1.04 -0.57
CA ASP A 186 -11.57 -1.75 -1.38
C ASP A 186 -11.06 -1.92 -2.81
N PHE A 187 -11.03 -3.13 -3.34
CA PHE A 187 -10.62 -3.34 -4.71
C PHE A 187 -11.78 -3.64 -5.67
N GLU A 188 -12.98 -3.83 -5.15
CA GLU A 188 -14.14 -4.24 -5.97
C GLU A 188 -14.66 -3.13 -6.89
N GLY A 189 -14.39 -1.87 -6.59
CA GLY A 189 -15.10 -0.78 -7.23
C GLY A 189 -14.41 -0.07 -8.37
N TYR A 190 -13.09 -0.15 -8.48
CA TYR A 190 -12.39 0.83 -9.28
C TYR A 190 -12.17 0.45 -10.74
N HIS A 191 -12.03 -0.80 -11.01
CA HIS A 191 -11.90 -1.31 -12.38
C HIS A 191 -13.08 -2.18 -12.75
N ASP A 192 -14.21 -1.53 -12.92
CA ASP A 192 -15.13 -2.02 -13.93
C ASP A 192 -14.55 -1.55 -15.26
N PRO A 193 -13.91 -2.42 -16.05
CA PRO A 193 -13.37 -1.99 -17.30
C PRO A 193 -14.54 -1.73 -18.23
N THR A 194 -14.91 -0.47 -18.29
CA THR A 194 -15.72 0.00 -19.40
C THR A 194 -14.77 0.00 -20.59
N PRO A 195 -14.97 -0.86 -21.56
CA PRO A 195 -14.16 -0.80 -22.79
C PRO A 195 -14.29 0.60 -23.42
N PRO A 196 -13.21 1.19 -23.94
CA PRO A 196 -11.88 0.64 -24.06
C PRO A 196 -10.91 1.23 -23.02
N ASN A 197 -10.87 0.65 -21.82
CA ASN A 197 -9.85 1.05 -20.88
C ASN A 197 -8.59 0.24 -21.14
N LYS A 198 -7.51 0.90 -21.55
CA LYS A 198 -6.20 0.32 -21.84
C LYS A 198 -5.60 -0.46 -20.67
N PHE A 199 -5.87 -0.07 -19.45
CA PHE A 199 -5.39 -0.73 -18.22
C PHE A 199 -6.04 -2.10 -17.97
N TYR A 200 -7.11 -2.40 -18.68
CA TYR A 200 -7.78 -3.70 -18.66
C TYR A 200 -6.84 -4.87 -18.99
N TYR A 201 -5.88 -4.63 -19.86
CA TYR A 201 -4.99 -5.66 -20.37
C TYR A 201 -3.64 -5.72 -19.66
N GLU A 202 -3.44 -4.97 -18.58
CA GLU A 202 -2.21 -5.03 -17.82
C GLU A 202 -2.12 -6.30 -16.97
N ILE A 203 -1.68 -7.37 -17.61
CA ILE A 203 -1.63 -8.72 -17.03
C ILE A 203 -0.40 -8.96 -16.14
N HIS A 204 0.62 -8.11 -16.22
CA HIS A 204 1.90 -8.29 -15.54
C HIS A 204 1.79 -8.20 -13.99
N ASN A 205 0.77 -7.56 -13.47
CA ASN A 205 0.60 -7.40 -12.02
C ASN A 205 0.44 -8.73 -11.26
N SER A 206 -0.12 -9.75 -11.90
CA SER A 206 -0.18 -11.10 -11.32
C SER A 206 1.20 -11.72 -11.14
N GLY A 207 2.14 -11.42 -12.04
CA GLY A 207 3.55 -11.80 -11.92
C GLY A 207 4.23 -11.09 -10.74
N TYR A 208 3.95 -9.82 -10.51
CA TYR A 208 4.46 -9.09 -9.34
C TYR A 208 3.96 -9.67 -8.02
N PHE A 209 2.69 -10.06 -7.94
CA PHE A 209 2.15 -10.76 -6.77
C PHE A 209 2.88 -12.07 -6.51
N ALA A 210 3.03 -12.88 -7.55
CA ALA A 210 3.71 -14.16 -7.44
C ALA A 210 5.17 -13.97 -7.01
N ARG A 211 5.89 -13.01 -7.58
CA ARG A 211 7.27 -12.71 -7.20
C ARG A 211 7.37 -12.29 -5.74
N MET A 212 6.59 -11.29 -5.32
CA MET A 212 6.61 -10.80 -3.93
C MET A 212 6.27 -11.93 -2.94
N ALA A 213 5.31 -12.77 -3.27
CA ALA A 213 4.92 -13.90 -2.44
C ALA A 213 6.03 -14.95 -2.32
N CYS A 214 6.71 -15.28 -3.43
CA CYS A 214 7.87 -16.18 -3.43
C CYS A 214 9.04 -15.61 -2.59
N GLU A 215 9.39 -14.34 -2.83
CA GLU A 215 10.46 -13.68 -2.09
C GLU A 215 10.14 -13.65 -0.58
N ALA A 216 8.91 -13.30 -0.21
CA ALA A 216 8.48 -13.30 1.19
C ALA A 216 8.58 -14.70 1.81
N ALA A 217 8.20 -15.77 1.09
CA ALA A 217 8.29 -17.13 1.60
C ALA A 217 9.72 -17.52 1.95
N ILE A 218 10.70 -17.09 1.14
CA ILE A 218 12.12 -17.36 1.39
C ILE A 218 12.61 -16.67 2.66
N PHE A 219 12.27 -15.38 2.83
CA PHE A 219 12.72 -14.60 3.99
C PHE A 219 11.99 -14.98 5.27
N VAL A 220 10.69 -15.24 5.20
CA VAL A 220 9.86 -15.61 6.36
C VAL A 220 10.19 -17.02 6.84
N ASN A 221 10.50 -17.94 5.92
CA ASN A 221 10.86 -19.34 6.19
C ASN A 221 9.89 -20.06 7.15
N ASP A 222 8.59 -19.86 6.95
CA ASP A 222 7.50 -20.48 7.71
C ASP A 222 6.60 -21.26 6.74
N GLU A 223 6.63 -22.60 6.83
CA GLU A 223 5.89 -23.48 5.93
C GLU A 223 4.37 -23.31 6.09
N ALA A 224 3.87 -23.17 7.32
CA ALA A 224 2.45 -23.00 7.57
C ALA A 224 1.92 -21.69 7.00
N TRP A 225 2.66 -20.60 7.21
CA TRP A 225 2.35 -19.31 6.63
C TRP A 225 2.41 -19.34 5.09
N THR A 226 3.44 -19.98 4.53
CA THR A 226 3.60 -20.13 3.07
C THR A 226 2.43 -20.92 2.46
N ARG A 227 2.05 -22.03 3.05
CA ARG A 227 0.88 -22.80 2.59
C ARG A 227 -0.41 -22.01 2.64
N LYS A 228 -0.60 -21.22 3.69
CA LYS A 228 -1.83 -20.47 3.91
C LYS A 228 -1.96 -19.25 3.01
N TYR A 229 -0.88 -18.49 2.85
CA TYR A 229 -0.96 -17.16 2.23
C TYR A 229 -0.24 -17.06 0.87
N VAL A 230 0.83 -17.79 0.67
CA VAL A 230 1.63 -17.70 -0.57
C VAL A 230 1.08 -18.61 -1.65
N LEU A 231 0.85 -19.89 -1.34
CA LEU A 231 0.40 -20.86 -2.34
C LEU A 231 -0.90 -20.47 -3.06
N PRO A 232 -1.93 -19.90 -2.41
CA PRO A 232 -3.13 -19.46 -3.13
C PRO A 232 -2.87 -18.40 -4.18
N LEU A 233 -1.95 -17.46 -3.92
CA LEU A 233 -1.56 -16.41 -4.87
C LEU A 233 -0.76 -16.99 -6.04
N LEU A 234 0.23 -17.85 -5.75
CA LEU A 234 1.04 -18.49 -6.78
C LEU A 234 0.19 -19.38 -7.70
N SER A 235 -0.64 -20.23 -7.11
CA SER A 235 -1.51 -21.13 -7.86
C SER A 235 -2.47 -20.34 -8.74
N GLY A 236 -3.06 -19.28 -8.20
CA GLY A 236 -4.00 -18.46 -8.95
C GLY A 236 -3.34 -17.67 -10.09
N ALA A 237 -2.14 -17.15 -9.89
CA ALA A 237 -1.38 -16.48 -10.95
C ALA A 237 -0.96 -17.47 -12.06
N ALA A 238 -0.45 -18.64 -11.67
CA ALA A 238 -0.08 -19.68 -12.62
C ALA A 238 -1.28 -20.18 -13.43
N GLU A 239 -2.42 -20.37 -12.78
CA GLU A 239 -3.67 -20.74 -13.44
C GLU A 239 -4.13 -19.68 -14.44
N PHE A 240 -4.05 -18.41 -14.07
CA PHE A 240 -4.39 -17.32 -14.98
C PHE A 240 -3.51 -17.32 -16.24
N TYR A 241 -2.19 -17.32 -16.07
CA TYR A 241 -1.28 -17.33 -17.23
C TYR A 241 -1.43 -18.60 -18.07
N GLY A 242 -1.60 -19.76 -17.45
CA GLY A 242 -1.86 -21.01 -18.16
C GLY A 242 -3.14 -20.96 -19.00
N ASN A 243 -4.16 -20.24 -18.56
CA ASN A 243 -5.45 -20.14 -19.25
C ASN A 243 -5.47 -19.07 -20.36
N ILE A 244 -4.57 -18.10 -20.34
CA ILE A 244 -4.48 -17.06 -21.37
C ILE A 244 -3.39 -17.34 -22.43
N CYS A 245 -2.51 -18.31 -22.16
CA CYS A 245 -1.51 -18.74 -23.13
C CYS A 245 -2.09 -19.77 -24.11
N THR A 246 -1.69 -19.69 -25.37
CA THR A 246 -2.08 -20.62 -26.41
C THR A 246 -0.84 -21.31 -26.97
N LYS A 247 -0.89 -22.62 -27.14
CA LYS A 247 0.21 -23.37 -27.79
C LYS A 247 0.18 -23.14 -29.29
N GLY A 248 1.26 -22.63 -29.82
CA GLY A 248 1.41 -22.40 -31.27
C GLY A 248 1.79 -23.67 -32.04
N GLU A 249 1.71 -23.57 -33.36
CA GLU A 249 2.14 -24.65 -34.28
C GLU A 249 3.65 -24.93 -34.21
N ASP A 250 4.44 -23.96 -33.77
CA ASP A 250 5.87 -24.06 -33.49
C ASP A 250 6.20 -24.82 -32.18
N GLY A 251 5.15 -25.25 -31.44
CA GLY A 251 5.28 -25.97 -30.18
C GLY A 251 5.52 -25.11 -28.94
N HIS A 252 5.68 -23.81 -29.10
CA HIS A 252 5.83 -22.84 -28.00
C HIS A 252 4.49 -22.34 -27.49
N TRP A 253 4.50 -21.82 -26.26
CA TRP A 253 3.36 -21.13 -25.68
C TRP A 253 3.42 -19.65 -26.02
N HIS A 254 2.33 -19.12 -26.50
CA HIS A 254 2.21 -17.73 -26.92
C HIS A 254 1.16 -17.01 -26.11
N LEU A 255 1.46 -15.76 -25.78
CA LEU A 255 0.55 -14.86 -25.11
C LEU A 255 0.08 -13.79 -26.10
N PHE A 256 -1.13 -13.97 -26.64
CA PHE A 256 -1.73 -13.05 -27.59
C PHE A 256 -2.64 -12.05 -26.89
N VAL A 257 -2.09 -11.24 -26.01
CA VAL A 257 -2.83 -10.19 -25.34
C VAL A 257 -2.35 -8.84 -25.82
N THR A 258 -3.28 -8.00 -26.16
CA THR A 258 -3.03 -6.61 -26.49
C THR A 258 -3.74 -5.75 -25.47
N PRO A 259 -3.18 -4.66 -25.10
CA PRO A 259 -1.92 -4.02 -25.38
C PRO A 259 -0.82 -4.31 -24.36
N SER A 260 0.26 -3.64 -24.55
CA SER A 260 1.55 -3.81 -23.93
C SER A 260 1.60 -4.12 -22.45
N MET A 261 2.58 -4.93 -22.10
CA MET A 261 3.05 -5.05 -20.72
C MET A 261 3.91 -3.84 -20.38
N GLY A 262 3.48 -3.09 -19.44
CA GLY A 262 4.16 -1.92 -18.97
C GLY A 262 3.23 -0.72 -19.02
N GLN A 263 3.65 0.33 -18.40
CA GLN A 263 2.89 1.57 -18.30
C GLN A 263 2.78 2.30 -19.64
N ASP A 264 2.55 1.57 -20.74
CA ASP A 264 2.22 2.24 -21.98
C ASP A 264 0.77 2.74 -21.91
N GLU A 265 0.62 3.81 -21.22
CA GLU A 265 -0.63 4.53 -21.10
C GLU A 265 -1.20 5.01 -22.45
N ARG A 266 -0.47 4.83 -23.52
CA ARG A 266 -0.88 5.26 -24.85
C ARG A 266 -1.52 4.16 -25.68
N GLY A 267 -1.70 2.97 -25.09
CA GLY A 267 -2.25 1.83 -25.82
C GLY A 267 -1.28 1.33 -26.85
N GLY A 268 -0.39 0.46 -26.42
CA GLY A 268 0.59 -0.16 -27.32
C GLY A 268 -0.08 -0.93 -28.44
N GLU A 269 0.63 -1.05 -29.54
CA GLU A 269 0.34 -2.00 -30.59
C GLU A 269 0.38 -3.42 -30.03
N ASN A 270 -0.29 -4.33 -30.73
CA ASN A 270 -0.27 -5.74 -30.42
C ASN A 270 1.14 -6.24 -30.17
N GLN A 271 1.49 -6.48 -28.94
CA GLN A 271 2.73 -7.14 -28.61
C GLN A 271 2.47 -8.64 -28.56
N ARG A 272 3.27 -9.35 -29.29
CA ARG A 272 3.26 -10.81 -29.32
C ARG A 272 4.41 -11.31 -28.46
N ASP A 273 4.18 -12.43 -27.78
CA ASP A 273 5.20 -13.22 -27.12
C ASP A 273 5.99 -12.53 -26.03
N TYR A 274 5.43 -12.57 -24.84
CA TYR A 274 6.07 -12.13 -23.60
C TYR A 274 6.70 -13.26 -22.78
N LEU A 275 6.71 -14.47 -23.30
CA LEU A 275 7.25 -15.65 -22.61
C LEU A 275 8.59 -16.07 -23.18
#